data_99ae8af90b0b5f28124b6b8ba42f9216
#
_entry.id   99ae8af90b0b5f28124b6b8ba42f9216
#
_cell.length_a   1.000
_cell.length_b   1.000
_cell.length_c   1.000
_cell.angle_alpha   90.00
_cell.angle_beta   90.00
_cell.angle_gamma   90.00
#
_symmetry.space_group_name_H-M   'P 1'
#
loop_
_entity.id
_entity.type
_entity.pdbx_description
1 polymer ?
#
loop_
_entity_poly.entity_id
_entity_poly.type
_entity_poly.pdbx_seq_one_letter_code
_entity_poly.pdbx_strand_id
1 'polypeptide(L)'
;MTIHILKHKCIAMVGFTIAIFFLGSCQNDIEQVHKLTQGEDFPLKVQYDVHYEYSDSARKQIDIQAPEAADFSHEEPPYIEFPQSIRVVFYDKLGNQEAFMKANYAKYLPKENRWNARGNVVVINSKKEELNSEELIWNQKTGKIYSDKFVKIITEESILTGDGFEADQNFEKWTIKKSSGIIDIVENEENETEEDR
;
A
#
# COMPACT_ATOMS: atom_id res chain seq x y z
N MET A 1 -43.85 68.95 16.02
CA MET A 1 -42.80 68.15 16.70
C MET A 1 -43.14 66.66 16.82
N THR A 2 -44.41 66.25 16.74
CA THR A 2 -44.89 64.88 16.92
C THR A 2 -44.66 63.95 15.70
N ILE A 3 -44.63 64.43 14.47
CA ILE A 3 -44.52 63.65 13.23
C ILE A 3 -43.12 63.08 13.05
N HIS A 4 -42.07 63.79 13.46
CA HIS A 4 -40.68 63.29 13.37
C HIS A 4 -40.37 62.09 14.28
N ILE A 5 -40.95 62.10 15.49
CA ILE A 5 -40.79 61.02 16.47
C ILE A 5 -41.46 59.73 15.98
N LEU A 6 -42.58 59.84 15.29
CA LEU A 6 -43.33 58.71 14.76
C LEU A 6 -42.55 58.00 13.62
N LYS A 7 -41.91 58.79 12.72
CA LYS A 7 -41.09 58.30 11.60
C LYS A 7 -39.85 57.51 12.10
N HIS A 8 -39.18 58.03 13.12
CA HIS A 8 -38.01 57.31 13.70
C HIS A 8 -38.40 56.00 14.39
N LYS A 9 -39.55 55.95 15.04
CA LYS A 9 -40.04 54.69 15.64
C LYS A 9 -40.43 53.65 14.60
N CYS A 10 -41.03 54.04 13.47
CA CYS A 10 -41.34 53.13 12.37
C CYS A 10 -40.06 52.60 11.69
N ILE A 11 -39.05 53.43 11.47
CA ILE A 11 -37.77 53.01 10.89
C ILE A 11 -37.02 52.05 11.82
N ALA A 12 -37.00 52.32 13.12
CA ALA A 12 -36.41 51.46 14.13
C ALA A 12 -37.12 50.10 14.21
N MET A 13 -38.43 50.06 14.09
CA MET A 13 -39.26 48.85 14.15
C MET A 13 -39.03 47.98 12.87
N VAL A 14 -38.92 48.57 11.68
CA VAL A 14 -38.60 47.89 10.44
C VAL A 14 -37.17 47.35 10.49
N GLY A 15 -36.18 48.11 10.99
CA GLY A 15 -34.82 47.68 11.15
C GLY A 15 -34.69 46.45 12.11
N PHE A 16 -35.48 46.46 13.21
CA PHE A 16 -35.50 45.36 14.18
C PHE A 16 -36.14 44.09 13.60
N THR A 17 -37.19 44.18 12.79
CA THR A 17 -37.78 43.02 12.12
C THR A 17 -36.88 42.43 11.06
N ILE A 18 -36.11 43.21 10.31
CA ILE A 18 -35.11 42.72 9.34
C ILE A 18 -33.97 42.02 10.04
N ALA A 19 -33.51 42.53 11.21
CA ALA A 19 -32.45 41.89 11.99
C ALA A 19 -32.82 40.49 12.50
N ILE A 20 -34.10 40.24 12.83
CA ILE A 20 -34.57 38.91 13.28
C ILE A 20 -34.56 37.89 12.15
N PHE A 21 -34.75 38.30 10.90
CA PHE A 21 -34.69 37.38 9.74
C PHE A 21 -33.29 36.86 9.44
N PHE A 22 -32.23 37.57 9.85
CA PHE A 22 -30.85 37.11 9.69
C PHE A 22 -30.36 36.13 10.78
N LEU A 23 -31.13 35.89 11.85
CA LEU A 23 -30.79 34.95 12.90
C LEU A 23 -31.22 33.51 12.60
N GLY A 24 -31.92 33.25 11.49
CA GLY A 24 -32.20 31.92 10.96
C GLY A 24 -30.98 31.32 10.27
N SER A 25 -29.84 31.27 10.96
CA SER A 25 -28.65 30.58 10.49
C SER A 25 -28.96 29.09 10.35
N CYS A 26 -28.70 28.52 9.20
CA CYS A 26 -28.75 27.08 8.95
C CYS A 26 -28.02 26.33 10.07
N GLN A 27 -28.75 25.61 10.87
CA GLN A 27 -28.15 24.57 11.70
C GLN A 27 -27.79 23.44 10.78
N ASN A 28 -26.51 23.31 10.47
CA ASN A 28 -25.98 22.08 9.90
C ASN A 28 -26.13 21.00 10.97
N ASP A 29 -27.04 20.09 10.75
CA ASP A 29 -27.26 18.94 11.62
C ASP A 29 -26.10 17.96 11.40
N ILE A 30 -25.04 18.12 12.21
CA ILE A 30 -23.85 17.27 12.20
C ILE A 30 -24.24 15.81 12.43
N GLU A 31 -25.35 15.57 13.14
CA GLU A 31 -25.86 14.22 13.41
C GLU A 31 -26.44 13.55 12.15
N GLN A 32 -27.01 14.32 11.23
CA GLN A 32 -27.45 13.79 9.92
C GLN A 32 -26.27 13.47 9.01
N VAL A 33 -25.22 14.28 9.04
CA VAL A 33 -23.97 13.98 8.30
C VAL A 33 -23.33 12.71 8.84
N HIS A 34 -23.25 12.54 10.15
CA HIS A 34 -22.76 11.30 10.77
C HIS A 34 -23.60 10.06 10.42
N LYS A 35 -24.94 10.20 10.31
CA LYS A 35 -25.80 9.06 9.92
C LYS A 35 -25.64 8.66 8.46
N LEU A 36 -25.26 9.55 7.59
CA LEU A 36 -24.97 9.24 6.18
C LEU A 36 -23.59 8.59 5.99
N THR A 37 -22.68 8.79 6.94
CA THR A 37 -21.33 8.18 6.93
C THR A 37 -21.21 6.93 7.79
N GLN A 38 -22.22 6.60 8.62
CA GLN A 38 -22.22 5.40 9.45
C GLN A 38 -22.72 4.16 8.69
N GLY A 39 -22.00 3.71 7.68
CA GLY A 39 -22.36 2.47 7.00
C GLY A 39 -21.61 2.11 5.74
N GLU A 40 -20.80 2.99 5.23
CA GLU A 40 -19.94 2.69 4.10
C GLU A 40 -18.54 3.23 4.41
N ASP A 41 -17.55 2.37 4.34
CA ASP A 41 -16.12 2.71 4.49
C ASP A 41 -15.69 3.55 3.27
N PHE A 42 -15.99 4.86 3.29
CA PHE A 42 -15.55 5.76 2.23
C PHE A 42 -14.14 6.27 2.51
N PRO A 43 -13.25 6.23 1.51
CA PRO A 43 -11.94 6.83 1.66
C PRO A 43 -12.04 8.36 1.83
N LEU A 44 -11.20 8.94 2.67
CA LEU A 44 -11.05 10.40 2.75
C LEU A 44 -10.59 11.01 1.43
N LYS A 45 -9.80 10.25 0.69
CA LYS A 45 -9.21 10.68 -0.56
C LYS A 45 -8.96 9.48 -1.46
N VAL A 46 -9.28 9.63 -2.74
CA VAL A 46 -8.86 8.70 -3.80
C VAL A 46 -7.92 9.43 -4.73
N GLN A 47 -6.83 8.80 -5.08
CA GLN A 47 -5.86 9.26 -6.06
C GLN A 47 -5.77 8.23 -7.17
N TYR A 48 -5.71 8.70 -8.42
CA TYR A 48 -5.56 7.85 -9.60
C TYR A 48 -4.19 8.05 -10.22
N ASP A 49 -3.69 7.02 -10.90
CA ASP A 49 -2.38 7.01 -11.56
C ASP A 49 -1.25 7.46 -10.62
N VAL A 50 -1.21 6.86 -9.42
CA VAL A 50 -0.28 7.28 -8.39
C VAL A 50 1.14 6.79 -8.68
N HIS A 51 2.10 7.68 -8.39
CA HIS A 51 3.52 7.40 -8.45
C HIS A 51 4.17 7.99 -7.19
N TYR A 52 4.60 7.11 -6.29
CA TYR A 52 5.28 7.49 -5.05
C TYR A 52 6.74 7.07 -5.09
N GLU A 53 7.63 8.04 -4.88
CA GLU A 53 9.06 7.78 -4.72
C GLU A 53 9.45 7.99 -3.26
N TYR A 54 9.99 6.96 -2.65
CA TYR A 54 10.61 7.06 -1.34
C TYR A 54 12.13 7.17 -1.50
N SER A 55 12.70 8.24 -0.93
CA SER A 55 14.14 8.49 -0.96
C SER A 55 14.68 8.65 0.46
N ASP A 56 15.85 8.08 0.72
CA ASP A 56 16.61 8.31 1.95
C ASP A 56 17.99 8.86 1.60
N SER A 57 18.41 9.92 2.31
CA SER A 57 19.70 10.58 2.10
C SER A 57 19.94 10.97 0.64
N ALA A 58 18.92 11.54 -0.02
CA ALA A 58 18.87 11.94 -1.43
C ALA A 58 19.09 10.76 -2.42
N ARG A 59 18.86 9.52 -2.00
CA ARG A 59 18.90 8.34 -2.87
C ARG A 59 17.54 7.67 -2.89
N LYS A 60 17.05 7.40 -4.10
CA LYS A 60 15.82 6.65 -4.33
C LYS A 60 16.01 5.23 -3.78
N GLN A 61 15.08 4.80 -2.95
CA GLN A 61 15.06 3.48 -2.35
C GLN A 61 13.92 2.64 -2.91
N ILE A 62 12.75 3.27 -3.11
CA ILE A 62 11.54 2.57 -3.51
C ILE A 62 10.76 3.45 -4.49
N ASP A 63 10.21 2.82 -5.51
CA ASP A 63 9.28 3.40 -6.47
C ASP A 63 7.99 2.59 -6.43
N ILE A 64 6.86 3.25 -6.17
CA ILE A 64 5.55 2.61 -6.10
C ILE A 64 4.66 3.22 -7.17
N GLN A 65 4.06 2.37 -7.99
CA GLN A 65 3.09 2.76 -9.00
C GLN A 65 1.80 1.96 -8.83
N ALA A 66 0.66 2.63 -8.91
CA ALA A 66 -0.65 1.99 -8.85
C ALA A 66 -1.69 2.81 -9.61
N PRO A 67 -2.69 2.16 -10.24
CA PRO A 67 -3.79 2.87 -10.90
C PRO A 67 -4.64 3.68 -9.92
N GLU A 68 -4.72 3.22 -8.66
CA GLU A 68 -5.56 3.82 -7.63
C GLU A 68 -4.95 3.64 -6.24
N ALA A 69 -5.06 4.71 -5.42
CA ALA A 69 -4.77 4.67 -3.99
C ALA A 69 -5.92 5.35 -3.23
N ALA A 70 -6.49 4.65 -2.26
CA ALA A 70 -7.59 5.09 -1.42
C ALA A 70 -7.11 5.26 0.03
N ASP A 71 -7.29 6.46 0.57
CA ASP A 71 -6.86 6.84 1.92
C ASP A 71 -7.99 6.67 2.93
N PHE A 72 -7.81 5.77 3.88
CA PHE A 72 -8.70 5.50 5.02
C PHE A 72 -8.02 5.87 6.35
N SER A 73 -7.28 6.97 6.38
CA SER A 73 -6.55 7.41 7.58
C SER A 73 -7.46 7.83 8.74
N HIS A 74 -8.77 7.99 8.52
CA HIS A 74 -9.78 8.25 9.55
C HIS A 74 -10.27 6.98 10.25
N GLU A 75 -10.00 5.80 9.66
CA GLU A 75 -10.37 4.52 10.25
C GLU A 75 -9.42 4.12 11.40
N GLU A 76 -9.86 3.20 12.25
CA GLU A 76 -9.05 2.64 13.34
C GLU A 76 -8.94 1.11 13.20
N PRO A 77 -7.78 0.59 12.82
CA PRO A 77 -6.50 1.27 12.52
C PRO A 77 -6.51 1.99 11.16
N PRO A 78 -5.78 3.12 11.02
CA PRO A 78 -5.67 3.83 9.76
C PRO A 78 -4.94 3.00 8.70
N TYR A 79 -5.35 3.14 7.42
CA TYR A 79 -4.70 2.43 6.33
C TYR A 79 -4.82 3.17 5.00
N ILE A 80 -4.00 2.76 4.05
CA ILE A 80 -4.08 3.13 2.63
C ILE A 80 -4.25 1.84 1.82
N GLU A 81 -5.19 1.83 0.89
CA GLU A 81 -5.43 0.71 -0.02
C GLU A 81 -5.00 1.03 -1.45
N PHE A 82 -4.57 -0.02 -2.14
CA PHE A 82 -4.30 -0.05 -3.57
C PHE A 82 -5.17 -1.17 -4.19
N PRO A 83 -6.43 -0.87 -4.53
CA PRO A 83 -7.44 -1.91 -4.81
C PRO A 83 -7.31 -2.55 -6.19
N GLN A 84 -6.66 -1.90 -7.15
CA GLN A 84 -6.64 -2.37 -8.54
C GLN A 84 -5.32 -3.00 -8.98
N SER A 85 -4.27 -2.81 -8.31
CA SER A 85 -2.95 -3.43 -8.42
C SER A 85 -1.88 -2.52 -7.81
N ILE A 86 -0.69 -3.07 -7.61
CA ILE A 86 0.48 -2.31 -7.19
C ILE A 86 1.71 -2.86 -7.89
N ARG A 87 2.62 -1.97 -8.23
CA ARG A 87 3.97 -2.26 -8.71
C ARG A 87 4.97 -1.54 -7.83
N VAL A 88 5.98 -2.25 -7.35
CA VAL A 88 7.04 -1.71 -6.48
C VAL A 88 8.40 -2.08 -7.05
N VAL A 89 9.29 -1.11 -7.16
CA VAL A 89 10.69 -1.33 -7.53
C VAL A 89 11.55 -0.91 -6.36
N PHE A 90 12.44 -1.78 -5.94
CA PHE A 90 13.44 -1.54 -4.90
C PHE A 90 14.78 -1.24 -5.55
N TYR A 91 15.53 -0.30 -4.96
CA TYR A 91 16.82 0.13 -5.47
C TYR A 91 17.91 -0.06 -4.41
N ASP A 92 19.10 -0.45 -4.86
CA ASP A 92 20.28 -0.53 -4.03
C ASP A 92 20.88 0.86 -3.74
N LYS A 93 21.94 0.90 -2.94
CA LYS A 93 22.65 2.14 -2.58
C LYS A 93 23.31 2.84 -3.78
N LEU A 94 23.49 2.16 -4.89
CA LEU A 94 24.08 2.68 -6.11
C LEU A 94 23.03 3.18 -7.11
N GLY A 95 21.73 2.92 -6.82
CA GLY A 95 20.59 3.29 -7.67
C GLY A 95 20.25 2.24 -8.72
N ASN A 96 20.81 1.03 -8.63
CA ASN A 96 20.41 -0.07 -9.49
C ASN A 96 19.14 -0.73 -8.95
N GLN A 97 18.32 -1.27 -9.86
CA GLN A 97 17.15 -2.05 -9.44
C GLN A 97 17.61 -3.35 -8.76
N GLU A 98 17.21 -3.53 -7.51
CA GLU A 98 17.55 -4.68 -6.68
C GLU A 98 16.45 -5.74 -6.67
N ALA A 99 15.20 -5.29 -6.61
CA ALA A 99 14.05 -6.16 -6.70
C ALA A 99 12.85 -5.45 -7.35
N PHE A 100 11.94 -6.26 -7.84
CA PHE A 100 10.66 -5.83 -8.38
C PHE A 100 9.55 -6.66 -7.77
N MET A 101 8.44 -6.03 -7.39
CA MET A 101 7.24 -6.69 -6.89
C MET A 101 6.01 -6.20 -7.62
N LYS A 102 5.06 -7.10 -7.87
CA LYS A 102 3.69 -6.75 -8.29
C LYS A 102 2.68 -7.60 -7.53
N ALA A 103 1.48 -7.05 -7.35
CA ALA A 103 0.33 -7.74 -6.77
C ALA A 103 -0.97 -7.14 -7.31
N ASN A 104 -2.08 -7.89 -7.20
CA ASN A 104 -3.40 -7.38 -7.60
C ASN A 104 -3.99 -6.39 -6.59
N TYR A 105 -3.53 -6.45 -5.34
CA TYR A 105 -4.01 -5.63 -4.24
C TYR A 105 -2.88 -5.39 -3.25
N ALA A 106 -2.87 -4.22 -2.61
CA ALA A 106 -2.02 -3.97 -1.45
C ALA A 106 -2.74 -3.09 -0.42
N LYS A 107 -2.32 -3.24 0.84
CA LYS A 107 -2.76 -2.43 1.98
C LYS A 107 -1.55 -2.02 2.81
N TYR A 108 -1.44 -0.72 3.08
CA TYR A 108 -0.42 -0.16 3.96
C TYR A 108 -1.04 0.26 5.29
N LEU A 109 -0.46 -0.19 6.39
CA LEU A 109 -0.84 0.15 7.75
C LEU A 109 0.25 1.03 8.39
N PRO A 110 0.12 2.37 8.37
CA PRO A 110 1.18 3.29 8.80
C PRO A 110 1.55 3.15 10.28
N LYS A 111 0.59 2.89 11.17
CA LYS A 111 0.88 2.69 12.61
C LYS A 111 1.76 1.45 12.87
N GLU A 112 1.69 0.45 12.01
CA GLU A 112 2.44 -0.80 12.12
C GLU A 112 3.69 -0.82 11.24
N ASN A 113 3.87 0.16 10.35
CA ASN A 113 4.87 0.16 9.28
C ASN A 113 4.82 -1.15 8.47
N ARG A 114 3.62 -1.60 8.12
CA ARG A 114 3.36 -2.91 7.52
C ARG A 114 2.62 -2.78 6.20
N TRP A 115 3.11 -3.49 5.20
CA TRP A 115 2.47 -3.68 3.92
C TRP A 115 1.95 -5.09 3.80
N ASN A 116 0.74 -5.24 3.27
CA ASN A 116 0.16 -6.52 2.87
C ASN A 116 -0.10 -6.47 1.37
N ALA A 117 0.61 -7.29 0.61
CA ALA A 117 0.35 -7.50 -0.82
C ALA A 117 -0.41 -8.81 -1.01
N ARG A 118 -1.45 -8.83 -1.85
CA ARG A 118 -2.31 -9.99 -2.07
C ARG A 118 -2.69 -10.19 -3.53
N GLY A 119 -2.94 -11.44 -3.87
CA GLY A 119 -3.39 -11.89 -5.19
C GLY A 119 -2.29 -11.80 -6.24
N ASN A 120 -1.87 -12.94 -6.77
CA ASN A 120 -0.82 -13.05 -7.79
C ASN A 120 0.43 -12.24 -7.44
N VAL A 121 0.89 -12.36 -6.20
CA VAL A 121 2.10 -11.66 -5.78
C VAL A 121 3.30 -12.30 -6.45
N VAL A 122 4.02 -11.50 -7.23
CA VAL A 122 5.25 -11.91 -7.90
C VAL A 122 6.38 -10.99 -7.47
N VAL A 123 7.49 -11.57 -7.04
CA VAL A 123 8.72 -10.83 -6.73
C VAL A 123 9.85 -11.38 -7.59
N ILE A 124 10.66 -10.50 -8.16
CA ILE A 124 11.86 -10.85 -8.92
C ILE A 124 13.03 -10.07 -8.32
N ASN A 125 14.06 -10.77 -7.86
CA ASN A 125 15.27 -10.14 -7.31
C ASN A 125 16.35 -9.88 -8.36
N SER A 126 17.48 -9.31 -7.94
CA SER A 126 18.62 -9.00 -8.81
C SER A 126 19.27 -10.23 -9.45
N LYS A 127 19.10 -11.41 -8.84
CA LYS A 127 19.57 -12.70 -9.38
C LYS A 127 18.58 -13.33 -10.36
N LYS A 128 17.48 -12.65 -10.68
CA LYS A 128 16.37 -13.15 -11.51
C LYS A 128 15.61 -14.34 -10.89
N GLU A 129 15.78 -14.58 -9.60
CA GLU A 129 14.93 -15.53 -8.89
C GLU A 129 13.53 -14.96 -8.76
N GLU A 130 12.53 -15.76 -9.12
CA GLU A 130 11.12 -15.37 -9.11
C GLU A 130 10.38 -16.09 -7.99
N LEU A 131 9.76 -15.32 -7.09
CA LEU A 131 8.87 -15.81 -6.05
C LEU A 131 7.42 -15.53 -6.45
N ASN A 132 6.57 -16.53 -6.33
CA ASN A 132 5.12 -16.45 -6.52
C ASN A 132 4.41 -16.84 -5.24
N SER A 133 3.42 -16.04 -4.80
CA SER A 133 2.58 -16.31 -3.64
C SER A 133 1.22 -15.61 -3.77
N GLU A 134 0.24 -16.03 -2.95
CA GLU A 134 -1.04 -15.34 -2.83
C GLU A 134 -0.99 -14.16 -1.84
N GLU A 135 -0.01 -14.15 -0.95
CA GLU A 135 0.17 -13.06 0.02
C GLU A 135 1.64 -12.88 0.41
N LEU A 136 2.07 -11.64 0.51
CA LEU A 136 3.33 -11.26 1.16
C LEU A 136 3.08 -10.11 2.15
N ILE A 137 3.69 -10.21 3.30
CA ILE A 137 3.66 -9.18 4.35
C ILE A 137 5.08 -8.64 4.50
N TRP A 138 5.22 -7.33 4.34
CA TRP A 138 6.48 -6.64 4.58
C TRP A 138 6.37 -5.76 5.83
N ASN A 139 7.22 -6.01 6.79
CA ASN A 139 7.38 -5.17 7.97
C ASN A 139 8.62 -4.28 7.79
N GLN A 140 8.39 -3.00 7.49
CA GLN A 140 9.46 -2.03 7.25
C GLN A 140 10.35 -1.80 8.47
N LYS A 141 9.77 -1.88 9.69
CA LYS A 141 10.51 -1.66 10.93
C LYS A 141 11.57 -2.74 11.18
N THR A 142 11.28 -3.97 10.82
CA THR A 142 12.21 -5.11 10.99
C THR A 142 12.99 -5.42 9.73
N GLY A 143 12.63 -4.83 8.58
CA GLY A 143 13.20 -5.15 7.29
C GLY A 143 12.91 -6.58 6.84
N LYS A 144 11.81 -7.20 7.34
CA LYS A 144 11.44 -8.58 7.03
C LYS A 144 10.24 -8.65 6.12
N ILE A 145 10.32 -9.57 5.17
CA ILE A 145 9.22 -9.97 4.31
C ILE A 145 8.89 -11.42 4.61
N TYR A 146 7.61 -11.74 4.76
CA TYR A 146 7.18 -13.09 5.09
C TYR A 146 5.79 -13.41 4.52
N SER A 147 5.51 -14.70 4.42
CA SER A 147 4.20 -15.26 4.10
C SER A 147 3.97 -16.54 4.89
N ASP A 148 2.73 -16.81 5.26
CA ASP A 148 2.28 -18.09 5.78
C ASP A 148 1.53 -18.91 4.70
N LYS A 149 1.47 -18.39 3.49
CA LYS A 149 0.82 -19.05 2.35
C LYS A 149 1.81 -19.92 1.60
N PHE A 150 1.25 -20.72 0.68
CA PHE A 150 2.06 -21.45 -0.28
C PHE A 150 2.92 -20.48 -1.11
N VAL A 151 4.19 -20.84 -1.30
CA VAL A 151 5.13 -20.12 -2.14
C VAL A 151 5.77 -21.05 -3.15
N LYS A 152 6.06 -20.50 -4.33
CA LYS A 152 6.88 -21.13 -5.36
C LYS A 152 8.01 -20.18 -5.69
N ILE A 153 9.25 -20.69 -5.60
CA ILE A 153 10.45 -19.94 -5.98
C ILE A 153 11.07 -20.64 -7.18
N ILE A 154 11.33 -19.91 -8.21
CA ILE A 154 11.98 -20.35 -9.44
C ILE A 154 13.37 -19.71 -9.46
N THR A 155 14.40 -20.51 -9.46
CA THR A 155 15.80 -20.09 -9.66
C THR A 155 16.29 -20.59 -11.01
N GLU A 156 17.53 -20.29 -11.36
CA GLU A 156 18.15 -20.81 -12.59
C GLU A 156 18.29 -22.35 -12.57
N GLU A 157 18.49 -22.92 -11.38
CA GLU A 157 18.83 -24.33 -11.21
C GLU A 157 17.68 -25.18 -10.65
N SER A 158 16.62 -24.55 -10.09
CA SER A 158 15.61 -25.31 -9.35
C SER A 158 14.26 -24.60 -9.25
N ILE A 159 13.23 -25.42 -8.98
CA ILE A 159 11.91 -24.94 -8.57
C ILE A 159 11.67 -25.46 -7.15
N LEU A 160 11.53 -24.55 -6.21
CA LEU A 160 11.28 -24.82 -4.82
C LEU A 160 9.87 -24.35 -4.44
N THR A 161 9.17 -25.18 -3.67
CA THR A 161 7.83 -24.86 -3.18
C THR A 161 7.75 -25.14 -1.68
N GLY A 162 6.77 -24.56 -1.04
CA GLY A 162 6.47 -24.89 0.36
C GLY A 162 5.46 -23.95 0.98
N ASP A 163 5.10 -24.23 2.23
CA ASP A 163 4.21 -23.41 3.03
C ASP A 163 5.03 -22.55 3.98
N GLY A 164 4.87 -21.24 3.84
CA GLY A 164 5.58 -20.23 4.60
C GLY A 164 6.93 -19.85 4.03
N PHE A 165 7.19 -18.57 4.08
CA PHE A 165 8.36 -17.90 3.51
C PHE A 165 8.83 -16.79 4.44
N GLU A 166 10.13 -16.55 4.47
CA GLU A 166 10.74 -15.39 5.12
C GLU A 166 11.95 -14.93 4.32
N ALA A 167 12.08 -13.61 4.14
CA ALA A 167 13.21 -12.99 3.48
C ALA A 167 13.61 -11.67 4.16
N ASP A 168 14.80 -11.17 3.84
CA ASP A 168 15.12 -9.77 4.02
C ASP A 168 14.39 -8.90 2.97
N GLN A 169 14.37 -7.59 3.20
CA GLN A 169 13.61 -6.66 2.33
C GLN A 169 14.15 -6.59 0.90
N ASN A 170 15.36 -7.06 0.66
CA ASN A 170 16.03 -7.04 -0.64
C ASN A 170 15.89 -8.38 -1.37
N PHE A 171 15.27 -9.38 -0.72
CA PHE A 171 15.17 -10.76 -1.21
C PHE A 171 16.52 -11.42 -1.54
N GLU A 172 17.61 -10.96 -0.93
CA GLU A 172 18.93 -11.59 -1.08
C GLU A 172 19.06 -12.89 -0.32
N LYS A 173 18.44 -12.93 0.88
CA LYS A 173 18.41 -14.11 1.75
C LYS A 173 16.97 -14.48 2.04
N TRP A 174 16.61 -15.69 1.72
CA TRP A 174 15.26 -16.19 1.94
C TRP A 174 15.24 -17.64 2.42
N THR A 175 14.14 -18.04 3.02
CA THR A 175 13.91 -19.38 3.56
C THR A 175 12.46 -19.78 3.34
N ILE A 176 12.24 -21.01 2.89
CA ILE A 176 10.93 -21.67 2.84
C ILE A 176 10.78 -22.55 4.07
N LYS A 177 9.68 -22.44 4.82
CA LYS A 177 9.52 -23.11 6.12
C LYS A 177 9.23 -24.61 5.99
N LYS A 178 8.33 -25.01 5.10
CA LYS A 178 7.99 -26.41 4.84
C LYS A 178 8.25 -26.68 3.37
N SER A 179 9.53 -26.82 3.02
CA SER A 179 9.95 -26.91 1.63
C SER A 179 9.79 -28.32 1.05
N SER A 180 9.37 -28.36 -0.20
CA SER A 180 9.56 -29.47 -1.13
C SER A 180 9.98 -28.88 -2.48
N GLY A 181 10.77 -29.62 -3.25
CA GLY A 181 11.27 -29.07 -4.50
C GLY A 181 11.83 -30.12 -5.42
N ILE A 182 11.99 -29.76 -6.68
CA ILE A 182 12.72 -30.51 -7.69
C ILE A 182 14.03 -29.77 -7.88
N ILE A 183 15.14 -30.45 -7.69
CA ILE A 183 16.49 -29.96 -7.97
C ILE A 183 16.93 -30.68 -9.24
N ASP A 184 17.12 -29.96 -10.34
CA ASP A 184 17.77 -30.51 -11.52
C ASP A 184 19.29 -30.55 -11.25
N ILE A 185 19.78 -31.73 -10.95
CA ILE A 185 21.23 -31.95 -10.85
C ILE A 185 21.73 -32.12 -12.29
N VAL A 186 22.41 -31.13 -12.85
CA VAL A 186 23.16 -31.31 -14.06
C VAL A 186 24.44 -32.05 -13.65
N GLU A 187 24.43 -33.38 -13.78
CA GLU A 187 25.69 -34.16 -13.72
C GLU A 187 26.54 -33.75 -14.90
N ASN A 188 27.57 -32.96 -14.64
CA ASN A 188 28.68 -32.85 -15.58
C ASN A 188 29.36 -34.22 -15.60
N GLU A 189 29.10 -35.01 -16.63
CA GLU A 189 29.92 -36.15 -16.97
C GLU A 189 31.35 -35.60 -17.31
N GLU A 190 32.21 -35.52 -16.30
CA GLU A 190 33.62 -35.44 -16.51
C GLU A 190 34.03 -36.74 -17.17
N ASN A 191 34.34 -36.66 -18.46
CA ASN A 191 34.97 -37.74 -19.25
C ASN A 191 36.22 -38.24 -18.51
N GLU A 192 36.08 -39.35 -17.80
CA GLU A 192 37.23 -40.20 -17.53
C GLU A 192 37.78 -40.74 -18.87
N THR A 193 38.70 -40.01 -19.45
CA THR A 193 39.56 -40.55 -20.47
C THR A 193 40.46 -41.60 -19.82
N GLU A 194 40.05 -42.85 -19.95
CA GLU A 194 40.96 -43.99 -19.75
C GLU A 194 42.16 -43.79 -20.66
N GLU A 195 43.29 -43.50 -20.06
CA GLU A 195 44.61 -43.65 -20.69
C GLU A 195 45.12 -45.04 -20.41
N ASP A 196 44.76 -45.98 -21.30
CA ASP A 196 45.29 -47.31 -21.36
C ASP A 196 46.57 -47.25 -22.22
N ARG A 197 47.75 -47.37 -21.56
CA ARG A 197 48.96 -47.98 -22.10
C ARG A 197 50.11 -48.01 -21.09
#